data_5060176a3d6d9a35969643e6aa0c6320
#
_entry.id   5060176a3d6d9a35969643e6aa0c6320
#
_cell.length_a   1.000
_cell.length_b   1.000
_cell.length_c   1.000
_cell.angle_alpha   90.00
_cell.angle_beta   90.00
_cell.angle_gamma   90.00
#
_symmetry.space_group_name_H-M   'P 1'
#
loop_
_entity.id
_entity.type
_entity.pdbx_description
1 polymer ?
#
loop_
_entity_poly.entity_id
_entity_poly.type
_entity_poly.pdbx_seq_one_letter_code
_entity_poly.pdbx_strand_id
1 'polypeptide(L)'
;MITSGMSLGNNEPSEKIDLFQQQKFTSHAGIPMTWKIEMDAISDKEWDCLAAMIMDYQKEPFSKVVGIPRGGIKLQNALRKYSEWEQKHPWLVVDDVYTTGTSFREFCTTKETMFAYKWVIFARKPVDVDSGVRALFTMPENFEHPGY
;
A
#
# COMPACT_ATOMS: atom_id res chain seq x y z
N MET A 1 7.57 -12.56 11.15
CA MET A 1 8.20 -12.54 10.66
C MET A 1 8.98 -13.02 10.40
N ILE A 2 8.95 -12.76 10.13
CA ILE A 2 9.73 -12.94 9.71
C ILE A 2 10.54 -13.31 9.49
N THR A 3 10.59 -13.56 9.41
CA THR A 3 11.56 -13.75 9.10
C THR A 3 12.22 -14.10 8.74
N SER A 4 12.04 -14.33 8.59
CA SER A 4 12.89 -14.50 8.12
C SER A 4 13.70 -14.67 7.87
N GLY A 5 13.59 -14.68 7.74
CA GLY A 5 14.36 -14.89 7.39
C GLY A 5 15.17 -15.10 7.73
N MET A 6 15.40 -15.49 8.09
CA MET A 6 16.30 -15.76 8.45
C MET A 6 17.25 -16.20 8.08
N SER A 7 17.45 -16.18 7.76
CA SER A 7 18.40 -16.49 7.37
C SER A 7 19.31 -16.73 7.56
N LEU A 8 19.58 -17.23 7.72
CA LEU A 8 20.38 -17.31 8.06
C LEU A 8 21.54 -17.02 7.81
N GLY A 9 21.98 -16.87 8.04
CA GLY A 9 23.08 -16.88 7.78
C GLY A 9 23.94 -15.85 7.51
N ASN A 10 24.60 -15.75 6.85
CA ASN A 10 25.46 -14.83 6.44
C ASN A 10 24.90 -13.75 5.79
N ASN A 11 23.86 -13.26 6.29
CA ASN A 11 23.22 -12.13 5.72
C ASN A 11 24.09 -10.93 5.79
N GLU A 12 23.94 -10.07 4.82
CA GLU A 12 24.63 -8.83 4.76
C GLU A 12 23.81 -7.79 5.40
N PRO A 13 24.09 -7.40 6.61
CA PRO A 13 23.24 -6.46 7.30
C PRO A 13 23.11 -5.14 6.57
N SER A 14 24.14 -4.75 5.87
CA SER A 14 24.10 -3.48 5.17
C SER A 14 23.10 -3.45 4.05
N GLU A 15 22.61 -4.63 3.65
CA GLU A 15 21.65 -4.66 2.57
C GLU A 15 20.22 -4.67 3.02
N LYS A 16 19.99 -4.69 4.32
CA LYS A 16 18.64 -4.67 4.82
C LYS A 16 18.12 -3.25 4.87
N ILE A 17 16.86 -3.11 4.46
CA ILE A 17 16.16 -1.84 4.53
C ILE A 17 15.05 -2.00 5.56
N ASP A 18 15.04 -1.15 6.56
CA ASP A 18 14.00 -1.19 7.57
C ASP A 18 12.71 -0.65 7.01
N LEU A 19 11.60 -1.31 7.34
CA LEU A 19 10.30 -0.88 6.89
C LEU A 19 9.93 0.49 7.47
N PHE A 20 10.20 0.69 8.76
CA PHE A 20 9.97 1.99 9.38
C PHE A 20 11.28 2.72 9.50
N GLN A 21 11.36 3.88 8.88
CA GLN A 21 12.57 4.68 8.89
C GLN A 21 12.31 5.99 9.59
N GLN A 22 13.18 6.32 10.54
CA GLN A 22 13.04 7.56 11.29
C GLN A 22 14.04 8.58 10.78
N GLN A 23 13.54 9.56 10.11
CA GLN A 23 14.33 10.68 9.64
C GLN A 23 13.38 11.80 9.28
N LYS A 24 13.86 13.02 9.36
CA LYS A 24 13.06 14.16 8.95
C LYS A 24 13.07 14.24 7.44
N PHE A 25 11.90 14.37 6.88
CA PHE A 25 11.76 14.52 5.42
C PHE A 25 10.42 15.20 5.14
N THR A 26 10.26 15.63 3.90
CA THR A 26 9.00 16.23 3.46
C THR A 26 8.28 15.23 2.58
N SER A 27 7.00 14.99 2.88
CA SER A 27 6.21 14.05 2.11
C SER A 27 5.94 14.62 0.72
N HIS A 28 5.37 13.78 -0.14
CA HIS A 28 4.98 14.20 -1.49
C HIS A 28 4.06 15.41 -1.48
N ALA A 29 3.23 15.52 -0.45
CA ALA A 29 2.30 16.65 -0.32
C ALA A 29 2.91 17.85 0.39
N GLY A 30 4.20 17.85 0.67
CA GLY A 30 4.87 18.97 1.31
C GLY A 30 4.77 18.98 2.82
N ILE A 31 4.34 17.90 3.43
CA ILE A 31 4.16 17.83 4.88
C ILE A 31 5.44 17.33 5.54
N PRO A 32 6.01 18.07 6.52
CA PRO A 32 7.17 17.57 7.24
C PRO A 32 6.83 16.31 8.03
N MET A 33 7.74 15.35 8.04
CA MET A 33 7.52 14.08 8.69
C MET A 33 8.78 13.63 9.40
N THR A 34 8.59 12.86 10.48
CA THR A 34 9.72 12.36 11.28
C THR A 34 9.94 10.86 11.11
N TRP A 35 9.08 10.17 10.39
CA TRP A 35 9.26 8.76 10.08
C TRP A 35 8.52 8.45 8.78
N LYS A 36 8.92 7.37 8.15
CA LYS A 36 8.24 6.91 6.93
C LYS A 36 8.25 5.39 6.88
N ILE A 37 7.41 4.85 6.02
CA ILE A 37 7.35 3.42 5.74
C ILE A 37 8.09 3.18 4.44
N GLU A 38 9.15 2.37 4.49
CA GLU A 38 9.95 2.09 3.31
C GLU A 38 9.45 0.82 2.64
N MET A 39 8.64 0.98 1.61
CA MET A 39 7.98 -0.14 0.96
C MET A 39 8.94 -0.99 0.13
N ASP A 40 10.13 -0.49 -0.16
CA ASP A 40 11.14 -1.30 -0.85
C ASP A 40 11.71 -2.40 0.06
N ALA A 41 11.41 -2.36 1.36
CA ALA A 41 11.81 -3.43 2.26
C ALA A 41 10.95 -4.69 2.07
N ILE A 42 9.87 -4.60 1.33
CA ILE A 42 8.93 -5.72 1.15
C ILE A 42 9.38 -6.56 -0.04
N SER A 43 9.56 -7.85 0.18
CA SER A 43 9.95 -8.78 -0.88
C SER A 43 8.75 -9.12 -1.78
N ASP A 44 9.04 -9.70 -2.93
CA ASP A 44 7.98 -10.08 -3.86
C ASP A 44 7.02 -11.11 -3.25
N LYS A 45 7.55 -12.06 -2.47
CA LYS A 45 6.68 -13.03 -1.79
C LYS A 45 5.78 -12.34 -0.77
N GLU A 46 6.31 -11.33 -0.09
CA GLU A 46 5.51 -10.59 0.87
C GLU A 46 4.43 -9.78 0.16
N TRP A 47 4.73 -9.24 -1.03
CA TRP A 47 3.69 -8.58 -1.82
C TRP A 47 2.57 -9.54 -2.17
N ASP A 48 2.90 -10.78 -2.52
CA ASP A 48 1.87 -11.78 -2.80
C ASP A 48 1.03 -12.08 -1.56
N CYS A 49 1.66 -12.14 -0.40
CA CYS A 49 0.92 -12.35 0.85
C CYS A 49 -0.02 -11.18 1.15
N LEU A 50 0.47 -9.96 0.94
CA LEU A 50 -0.36 -8.77 1.18
C LEU A 50 -1.54 -8.74 0.21
N ALA A 51 -1.31 -9.12 -1.04
CA ALA A 51 -2.41 -9.21 -2.01
C ALA A 51 -3.45 -10.23 -1.56
N ALA A 52 -3.03 -11.38 -1.06
CA ALA A 52 -3.95 -12.39 -0.56
C ALA A 52 -4.74 -11.87 0.63
N MET A 53 -4.11 -11.07 1.50
CA MET A 53 -4.79 -10.47 2.64
C MET A 53 -5.87 -9.49 2.18
N ILE A 54 -5.58 -8.70 1.16
CA ILE A 54 -6.61 -7.82 0.59
C ILE A 54 -7.78 -8.65 0.09
N MET A 55 -7.51 -9.74 -0.60
CA MET A 55 -8.58 -10.58 -1.15
C MET A 55 -9.43 -11.23 -0.06
N ASP A 56 -8.91 -11.40 1.14
CA ASP A 56 -9.74 -11.89 2.25
C ASP A 56 -10.87 -10.90 2.59
N TYR A 57 -10.67 -9.63 2.31
CA TYR A 57 -11.65 -8.58 2.60
C TYR A 57 -12.39 -8.11 1.37
N GLN A 58 -11.77 -8.19 0.20
CA GLN A 58 -12.40 -7.74 -1.04
C GLN A 58 -13.23 -8.88 -1.61
N LYS A 59 -14.49 -8.91 -1.25
CA LYS A 59 -15.37 -10.00 -1.66
C LYS A 59 -16.00 -9.77 -3.03
N GLU A 60 -16.13 -8.52 -3.43
CA GLU A 60 -16.71 -8.19 -4.72
C GLU A 60 -15.65 -8.32 -5.81
N PRO A 61 -16.01 -8.89 -6.95
CA PRO A 61 -15.05 -9.04 -8.05
C PRO A 61 -14.71 -7.71 -8.69
N PHE A 62 -13.52 -7.63 -9.26
CA PHE A 62 -13.08 -6.46 -10.01
C PHE A 62 -12.55 -6.92 -11.36
N SER A 63 -12.77 -6.10 -12.38
CA SER A 63 -12.40 -6.48 -13.73
C SER A 63 -10.94 -6.18 -14.06
N LYS A 64 -10.34 -5.22 -13.36
CA LYS A 64 -8.98 -4.78 -13.65
C LYS A 64 -8.39 -4.15 -12.38
N VAL A 65 -7.10 -4.37 -12.16
CA VAL A 65 -6.39 -3.71 -11.07
C VAL A 65 -5.38 -2.75 -11.66
N VAL A 66 -5.31 -1.56 -11.07
CA VAL A 66 -4.40 -0.50 -11.51
C VAL A 66 -3.72 0.07 -10.27
N GLY A 67 -2.38 0.09 -10.31
CA GLY A 67 -1.61 0.67 -9.21
C GLY A 67 -1.23 2.11 -9.51
N ILE A 68 -1.34 2.95 -8.49
CA ILE A 68 -0.90 4.33 -8.63
C ILE A 68 0.63 4.34 -8.70
N PRO A 69 1.20 4.84 -9.79
CA PRO A 69 2.65 4.85 -9.91
C PRO A 69 3.26 5.81 -8.88
N ARG A 70 4.42 5.48 -8.38
CA ARG A 70 5.13 4.24 -8.65
C ARG A 70 4.86 3.20 -7.58
N GLY A 71 4.51 3.64 -6.36
CA GLY A 71 4.42 2.76 -5.21
C GLY A 71 3.38 1.66 -5.33
N GLY A 72 2.33 1.87 -6.13
CA GLY A 72 1.27 0.87 -6.26
C GLY A 72 1.53 -0.23 -7.27
N ILE A 73 2.63 -0.15 -8.02
CA ILE A 73 2.82 -1.07 -9.15
C ILE A 73 3.08 -2.51 -8.68
N LYS A 74 3.86 -2.70 -7.64
CA LYS A 74 4.13 -4.06 -7.16
C LYS A 74 2.86 -4.72 -6.64
N LEU A 75 2.02 -3.96 -5.97
CA LEU A 75 0.75 -4.47 -5.49
C LEU A 75 -0.20 -4.77 -6.66
N GLN A 76 -0.23 -3.90 -7.66
CA GLN A 76 -0.98 -4.16 -8.88
C GLN A 76 -0.59 -5.50 -9.49
N ASN A 77 0.71 -5.75 -9.62
CA ASN A 77 1.19 -6.97 -10.24
C ASN A 77 0.82 -8.20 -9.41
N ALA A 78 0.86 -8.08 -8.09
CA ALA A 78 0.50 -9.19 -7.21
C ALA A 78 -1.01 -9.48 -7.22
N LEU A 79 -1.83 -8.46 -7.47
CA LEU A 79 -3.29 -8.62 -7.48
C LEU A 79 -3.85 -8.99 -8.85
N ARG A 80 -3.04 -8.88 -9.90
CA ARG A 80 -3.56 -9.08 -11.26
C ARG A 80 -4.20 -10.44 -11.45
N LYS A 81 -3.68 -11.47 -10.84
CA LYS A 81 -4.22 -12.82 -10.99
C LYS A 81 -5.62 -12.99 -10.40
N TYR A 82 -6.06 -12.06 -9.58
CA TYR A 82 -7.38 -12.12 -8.97
C TYR A 82 -8.44 -11.35 -9.76
N SER A 83 -8.04 -10.62 -10.80
CA SER A 83 -9.00 -9.86 -11.59
C SER A 83 -9.87 -10.80 -12.42
N GLU A 84 -11.14 -10.44 -12.57
CA GLU A 84 -12.09 -11.17 -13.38
C GLU A 84 -12.47 -10.33 -14.58
N TRP A 85 -12.08 -10.80 -15.74
CA TRP A 85 -12.20 -10.03 -16.97
C TRP A 85 -13.65 -9.93 -17.42
N GLU A 86 -14.42 -9.13 -16.74
CA GLU A 86 -15.78 -8.80 -17.15
C GLU A 86 -15.97 -7.30 -16.98
N GLN A 87 -16.39 -6.65 -18.04
CA GLN A 87 -16.46 -5.19 -18.05
C GLN A 87 -17.46 -4.61 -17.06
N LYS A 88 -18.43 -5.41 -16.65
CA LYS A 88 -19.45 -4.92 -15.72
C LYS A 88 -18.94 -4.77 -14.29
N HIS A 89 -17.81 -5.37 -13.97
CA HIS A 89 -17.27 -5.24 -12.63
C HIS A 89 -16.44 -3.95 -12.52
N PRO A 90 -16.47 -3.29 -11.36
CA PRO A 90 -15.64 -2.12 -11.15
C PRO A 90 -14.15 -2.47 -11.22
N TRP A 91 -13.32 -1.47 -11.41
CA TRP A 91 -11.88 -1.63 -11.31
C TRP A 91 -11.46 -1.62 -9.84
N LEU A 92 -10.21 -1.96 -9.61
CA LEU A 92 -9.55 -1.86 -8.30
C LEU A 92 -8.35 -0.96 -8.47
N VAL A 93 -8.30 0.12 -7.71
CA VAL A 93 -7.16 1.03 -7.71
C VAL A 93 -6.41 0.84 -6.40
N VAL A 94 -5.11 0.65 -6.49
CA VAL A 94 -4.30 0.34 -5.30
C VAL A 94 -3.09 1.25 -5.23
N ASP A 95 -2.64 1.46 -4.01
CA ASP A 95 -1.39 2.16 -3.73
C ASP A 95 -0.76 1.50 -2.51
N ASP A 96 0.49 1.85 -2.23
CA ASP A 96 1.18 1.25 -1.10
C ASP A 96 0.86 1.97 0.20
N VAL A 97 0.90 3.29 0.21
CA VAL A 97 0.74 4.09 1.44
C VAL A 97 -0.24 5.23 1.20
N TYR A 98 -1.12 5.44 2.17
CA TYR A 98 -2.04 6.57 2.19
C TYR A 98 -1.58 7.56 3.25
N THR A 99 -1.34 8.80 2.84
CA THR A 99 -0.97 9.87 3.77
C THR A 99 -2.07 10.92 3.87
N THR A 100 -2.30 11.66 2.79
CA THR A 100 -3.31 12.71 2.75
C THR A 100 -4.45 12.41 1.80
N GLY A 101 -4.31 11.32 1.02
CA GLY A 101 -5.29 10.99 -0.01
C GLY A 101 -5.06 11.72 -1.32
N THR A 102 -4.01 12.55 -1.42
CA THR A 102 -3.74 13.32 -2.62
C THR A 102 -3.51 12.43 -3.82
N SER A 103 -2.76 11.33 -3.64
CA SER A 103 -2.47 10.43 -4.75
C SER A 103 -3.74 9.86 -5.37
N PHE A 104 -4.69 9.44 -4.53
CA PHE A 104 -5.96 8.93 -5.06
C PHE A 104 -6.78 10.01 -5.73
N ARG A 105 -6.81 11.21 -5.15
CA ARG A 105 -7.57 12.31 -5.76
C ARG A 105 -7.02 12.69 -7.13
N GLU A 106 -5.70 12.68 -7.26
CA GLU A 106 -5.06 13.06 -8.52
C GLU A 106 -5.14 11.95 -9.55
N PHE A 107 -5.09 10.69 -9.11
CA PHE A 107 -5.10 9.56 -10.02
C PHE A 107 -6.51 9.19 -10.49
N CYS A 108 -7.49 9.26 -9.59
CA CYS A 108 -8.85 8.76 -9.88
C CYS A 108 -9.69 9.86 -10.49
N THR A 109 -9.42 10.18 -11.75
CA THR A 109 -10.12 11.26 -12.45
C THR A 109 -11.00 10.76 -13.59
N THR A 110 -10.91 9.49 -13.96
CA THR A 110 -11.80 8.93 -14.98
C THR A 110 -12.97 8.24 -14.31
N LYS A 111 -14.01 7.94 -15.10
CA LYS A 111 -15.20 7.27 -14.58
C LYS A 111 -14.81 5.93 -13.93
N GLU A 112 -13.98 5.17 -14.63
CA GLU A 112 -13.60 3.84 -14.13
C GLU A 112 -12.84 3.92 -12.83
N THR A 113 -11.93 4.88 -12.70
CA THR A 113 -11.13 4.99 -11.48
C THR A 113 -11.89 5.65 -10.34
N MET A 114 -12.82 6.56 -10.66
CA MET A 114 -13.62 7.21 -9.62
C MET A 114 -14.53 6.22 -8.91
N PHE A 115 -15.09 5.27 -9.65
CA PHE A 115 -16.02 4.29 -9.09
C PHE A 115 -15.34 2.97 -8.74
N ALA A 116 -14.02 2.91 -8.81
CA ALA A 116 -13.26 1.70 -8.50
C ALA A 116 -13.26 1.42 -6.99
N TYR A 117 -13.06 0.16 -6.65
CA TYR A 117 -12.64 -0.17 -5.29
C TYR A 117 -11.24 0.36 -5.07
N LYS A 118 -10.92 0.75 -3.84
CA LYS A 118 -9.63 1.39 -3.55
C LYS A 118 -9.01 0.77 -2.32
N TRP A 119 -7.74 0.37 -2.43
CA TRP A 119 -7.01 -0.25 -1.34
C TRP A 119 -5.61 0.31 -1.24
N VAL A 120 -5.12 0.39 0.00
CA VAL A 120 -3.71 0.64 0.31
C VAL A 120 -3.25 -0.39 1.32
N ILE A 121 -1.94 -0.59 1.40
CA ILE A 121 -1.37 -1.46 2.42
C ILE A 121 -1.35 -0.72 3.76
N PHE A 122 -0.73 0.46 3.79
CA PHE A 122 -0.61 1.23 5.03
C PHE A 122 -1.26 2.59 4.91
N ALA A 123 -2.06 2.94 5.90
CA ALA A 123 -2.51 4.32 6.08
C ALA A 123 -1.76 4.88 7.28
N ARG A 124 -1.12 6.05 7.11
CA ARG A 124 -0.37 6.68 8.19
C ARG A 124 -1.29 7.26 9.26
N LYS A 125 -2.54 7.47 8.90
CA LYS A 125 -3.58 7.94 9.80
C LYS A 125 -4.90 7.35 9.29
N PRO A 126 -5.96 7.40 10.08
CA PRO A 126 -7.25 6.92 9.59
C PRO A 126 -7.64 7.59 8.27
N VAL A 127 -8.12 6.79 7.32
CA VAL A 127 -8.52 7.32 6.02
C VAL A 127 -9.83 8.08 6.17
N ASP A 128 -10.02 9.06 5.29
CA ASP A 128 -11.29 9.79 5.25
C ASP A 128 -12.42 8.84 4.86
N VAL A 129 -13.52 8.92 5.59
CA VAL A 129 -14.68 8.05 5.34
C VAL A 129 -15.17 8.22 3.90
N ASP A 130 -15.15 9.45 3.40
CA ASP A 130 -15.71 9.72 2.08
C ASP A 130 -14.77 9.34 0.95
N SER A 131 -13.53 8.96 1.25
CA SER A 131 -12.57 8.64 0.21
C SER A 131 -12.85 7.30 -0.48
N GLY A 132 -13.52 6.40 0.23
CA GLY A 132 -13.72 5.05 -0.28
C GLY A 132 -12.48 4.18 -0.24
N VAL A 133 -11.38 4.68 0.32
CA VAL A 133 -10.13 3.92 0.40
C VAL A 133 -10.16 3.03 1.63
N ARG A 134 -9.73 1.79 1.46
CA ARG A 134 -9.58 0.82 2.54
C ARG A 134 -8.11 0.54 2.74
N ALA A 135 -7.70 0.28 3.97
CA ALA A 135 -6.31 0.01 4.30
C ALA A 135 -6.21 -1.32 5.03
N LEU A 136 -5.16 -2.09 4.72
CA LEU A 136 -4.89 -3.31 5.49
C LEU A 136 -4.43 -2.95 6.89
N PHE A 137 -3.56 -1.97 7.00
CA PHE A 137 -3.02 -1.54 8.28
C PHE A 137 -3.14 -0.03 8.39
N THR A 138 -3.68 0.42 9.51
CA THR A 138 -3.83 1.86 9.78
C THR A 138 -3.07 2.19 11.04
N MET A 139 -2.19 3.19 10.95
CA MET A 139 -1.47 3.66 12.12
C MET A 139 -2.38 4.56 12.93
N PRO A 140 -2.24 4.53 14.26
CA PRO A 140 -3.00 5.47 15.09
C PRO A 140 -2.60 6.90 14.75
N GLU A 141 -3.53 7.81 14.93
CA GLU A 141 -3.31 9.20 14.59
C GLU A 141 -2.11 9.79 15.29
N ASN A 142 -1.86 9.35 16.52
CA ASN A 142 -0.76 9.85 17.32
C ASN A 142 0.43 8.90 17.35
N PHE A 143 0.56 8.05 16.33
CA PHE A 143 1.62 7.06 16.31
C PHE A 143 2.99 7.74 16.26
N GLU A 144 3.88 7.28 17.15
CA GLU A 144 5.29 7.66 17.13
C GLU A 144 6.10 6.39 17.14
N HIS A 145 7.09 6.32 16.25
CA HIS A 145 7.92 5.14 16.16
C HIS A 145 8.75 5.03 17.43
N PRO A 146 8.57 3.97 18.24
CA PRO A 146 9.21 3.90 19.55
C PRO A 146 10.71 3.76 19.39
N GLY A 147 11.43 4.47 20.24
CA GLY A 147 12.88 4.34 20.30
C GLY A 147 13.63 5.14 19.28
N TYR A 148 12.94 5.96 18.53
CA TYR A 148 13.62 6.67 17.45
C TYR A 148 13.36 8.16 17.41
#